data_31978be929abc18854f8ce19252db10d
#
_entry.id   31978be929abc18854f8ce19252db10d
#
_cell.length_a   1.000
_cell.length_b   1.000
_cell.length_c   1.000
_cell.angle_alpha   90.00
_cell.angle_beta   90.00
_cell.angle_gamma   90.00
#
_symmetry.space_group_name_H-M   'P 1'
#
loop_
_entity.id
_entity.type
_entity.pdbx_description
1 polymer ?
#
loop_
_entity_poly.entity_id
_entity_poly.type
_entity_poly.pdbx_seq_one_letter_code
_entity_poly.pdbx_strand_id
1 'polypeptide(L)'
;MKEKLLTLLFALIAYGSFGQDISLYQQFNGRYDFTFMGNTLNPSENNITPTCTINTSSSANLNLAPGNNIIAAYLYWAGSGTGDFDILLNGQPVTQQRNFPLSALNTDGQTRAYFSAFADVTAQVQATGNGAYTVSELDLTAWISDPLYCGIKTNFGGWAIIVFYENASLPLNQLNLYDGLEYVPTAINITLPSLNVIDNVGAK
;
A
#
# COMPACT_ATOMS: atom_id res chain seq x y z
N MET A 1 3.31 -6.93 49.51
CA MET A 1 4.39 -7.03 48.50
C MET A 1 3.97 -7.76 47.23
N LYS A 2 3.08 -8.76 47.26
CA LYS A 2 2.63 -9.50 46.05
C LYS A 2 1.73 -8.67 45.10
N GLU A 3 0.92 -7.74 45.60
CA GLU A 3 0.05 -6.92 44.74
C GLU A 3 0.79 -5.86 43.96
N LYS A 4 1.91 -5.31 44.47
CA LYS A 4 2.72 -4.33 43.74
C LYS A 4 3.55 -4.96 42.62
N LEU A 5 3.82 -6.27 42.70
CA LEU A 5 4.54 -7.02 41.67
C LEU A 5 3.62 -7.32 40.47
N LEU A 6 2.31 -7.55 40.73
CA LEU A 6 1.33 -7.79 39.68
C LEU A 6 1.03 -6.52 38.86
N THR A 7 1.00 -5.36 39.50
CA THR A 7 0.78 -4.07 38.83
C THR A 7 1.96 -3.68 37.94
N LEU A 8 3.19 -4.05 38.33
CA LEU A 8 4.41 -3.81 37.53
C LEU A 8 4.46 -4.72 36.29
N LEU A 9 3.93 -5.95 36.39
CA LEU A 9 3.88 -6.89 35.28
C LEU A 9 2.87 -6.46 34.20
N PHE A 10 1.77 -5.81 34.60
CA PHE A 10 0.78 -5.28 33.66
C PHE A 10 1.22 -4.00 32.94
N ALA A 11 2.14 -3.23 33.53
CA ALA A 11 2.66 -2.00 32.92
C ALA A 11 3.72 -2.26 31.84
N LEU A 12 4.25 -3.48 31.72
CA LEU A 12 5.28 -3.87 30.74
C LEU A 12 4.71 -4.43 29.42
N ILE A 13 3.36 -4.55 29.30
CA ILE A 13 2.73 -5.14 28.10
C ILE A 13 2.29 -4.09 27.07
N ALA A 14 2.52 -2.80 27.28
CA ALA A 14 1.85 -1.74 26.52
C ALA A 14 2.73 -0.97 25.51
N TYR A 15 3.85 -1.51 25.04
CA TYR A 15 4.63 -0.87 23.98
C TYR A 15 5.01 -1.86 22.87
N GLY A 16 4.01 -2.45 22.26
CA GLY A 16 4.19 -3.10 20.97
C GLY A 16 3.67 -2.15 19.88
N SER A 17 4.55 -1.53 19.10
CA SER A 17 4.14 -0.97 17.82
C SER A 17 3.82 -2.15 16.91
N PHE A 18 2.54 -2.38 16.65
CA PHE A 18 2.12 -3.40 15.70
C PHE A 18 2.13 -2.79 14.30
N GLY A 19 3.30 -2.78 13.64
CA GLY A 19 3.35 -2.85 12.21
C GLY A 19 3.04 -4.30 11.81
N GLN A 20 2.38 -4.53 10.71
CA GLN A 20 2.21 -5.87 10.19
C GLN A 20 3.43 -6.20 9.34
N ASP A 21 4.21 -7.21 9.76
CA ASP A 21 5.44 -7.63 9.08
C ASP A 21 5.21 -7.81 7.57
N ILE A 22 6.17 -7.34 6.77
CA ILE A 22 6.16 -7.58 5.33
C ILE A 22 6.32 -9.07 5.08
N SER A 23 5.32 -9.68 4.43
CA SER A 23 5.25 -11.12 4.19
C SER A 23 4.87 -11.46 2.77
N LEU A 24 5.21 -12.68 2.33
CA LEU A 24 4.82 -13.17 1.01
C LEU A 24 3.30 -13.32 0.96
N TYR A 25 2.66 -12.56 0.07
CA TYR A 25 1.23 -12.67 -0.21
C TYR A 25 0.95 -13.67 -1.35
N GLN A 26 1.65 -13.52 -2.48
CA GLN A 26 1.38 -14.31 -3.68
C GLN A 26 2.67 -14.60 -4.45
N GLN A 27 2.73 -15.79 -5.06
CA GLN A 27 3.81 -16.20 -5.95
C GLN A 27 3.25 -16.68 -7.28
N PHE A 28 3.87 -16.26 -8.37
CA PHE A 28 3.56 -16.69 -9.72
C PHE A 28 4.81 -17.34 -10.34
N ASN A 29 4.64 -18.51 -10.94
CA ASN A 29 5.72 -19.25 -11.61
C ASN A 29 5.30 -19.55 -13.04
N GLY A 30 5.97 -18.97 -14.02
CA GLY A 30 5.62 -19.13 -15.43
C GLY A 30 6.17 -18.04 -16.32
N ARG A 31 5.50 -17.81 -17.46
CA ARG A 31 5.82 -16.74 -18.40
C ARG A 31 5.03 -15.50 -18.06
N TYR A 32 5.37 -14.92 -16.95
CA TYR A 32 4.66 -13.79 -16.33
C TYR A 32 5.56 -12.57 -16.25
N ASP A 33 4.95 -11.41 -16.26
CA ASP A 33 5.57 -10.15 -15.87
C ASP A 33 4.50 -9.28 -15.19
N PHE A 34 4.87 -8.12 -14.71
CA PHE A 34 3.96 -7.21 -14.05
C PHE A 34 4.18 -5.76 -14.50
N THR A 35 3.15 -4.98 -14.32
CA THR A 35 3.20 -3.53 -14.40
C THR A 35 2.39 -2.94 -13.26
N PHE A 36 2.51 -1.66 -13.06
CA PHE A 36 1.66 -0.96 -12.09
C PHE A 36 1.22 0.38 -12.63
N MET A 37 0.08 0.83 -12.13
CA MET A 37 -0.45 2.16 -12.33
C MET A 37 -0.97 2.68 -11.01
N GLY A 38 -1.00 3.99 -10.84
CA GLY A 38 -1.49 4.60 -9.61
C GLY A 38 -1.30 6.10 -9.64
N ASN A 39 -1.81 6.75 -8.61
CA ASN A 39 -1.67 8.19 -8.47
C ASN A 39 -1.76 8.62 -7.01
N THR A 40 -1.21 9.79 -6.72
CA THR A 40 -1.41 10.48 -5.46
C THR A 40 -2.76 11.19 -5.44
N LEU A 41 -3.28 11.43 -4.24
CA LEU A 41 -4.39 12.34 -4.00
C LEU A 41 -3.91 13.72 -3.54
N ASN A 42 -2.61 13.87 -3.26
CA ASN A 42 -2.05 15.16 -2.91
C ASN A 42 -2.10 16.12 -4.12
N PRO A 43 -2.64 17.33 -3.98
CA PRO A 43 -2.70 18.31 -5.08
C PRO A 43 -1.32 18.83 -5.47
N SER A 44 -0.33 18.75 -4.58
CA SER A 44 1.07 19.12 -4.83
C SER A 44 2.02 18.37 -3.87
N GLU A 45 3.32 18.42 -4.15
CA GLU A 45 4.33 17.84 -3.28
C GLU A 45 4.43 18.57 -1.94
N ASN A 46 4.65 17.83 -0.85
CA ASN A 46 4.79 18.36 0.51
C ASN A 46 6.21 18.80 0.88
N ASN A 47 7.17 18.74 -0.05
CA ASN A 47 8.58 18.94 0.26
C ASN A 47 8.96 20.40 0.57
N ILE A 48 8.25 21.38 0.02
CA ILE A 48 8.52 22.83 0.23
C ILE A 48 7.41 23.45 1.07
N THR A 49 6.19 23.42 0.57
CA THR A 49 5.00 23.98 1.25
C THR A 49 4.00 22.87 1.47
N PRO A 50 3.73 22.48 2.73
CA PRO A 50 2.73 21.44 2.99
C PRO A 50 1.36 21.94 2.59
N THR A 51 0.61 21.11 1.85
CA THR A 51 -0.79 21.34 1.58
C THR A 51 -1.62 20.68 2.67
N CYS A 52 -2.58 21.40 3.23
CA CYS A 52 -3.52 20.87 4.23
C CYS A 52 -4.85 20.48 3.58
N THR A 53 -4.80 20.16 2.30
CA THR A 53 -5.93 19.70 1.48
C THR A 53 -5.54 18.46 0.70
N ILE A 54 -6.51 17.63 0.39
CA ILE A 54 -6.33 16.43 -0.42
C ILE A 54 -7.52 16.26 -1.35
N ASN A 55 -7.29 15.69 -2.52
CA ASN A 55 -8.36 15.26 -3.41
C ASN A 55 -8.96 13.95 -2.90
N THR A 56 -10.24 13.71 -3.20
CA THR A 56 -10.93 12.44 -2.90
C THR A 56 -10.92 11.48 -4.09
N SER A 57 -10.32 11.89 -5.19
CA SER A 57 -10.17 11.06 -6.39
C SER A 57 -8.94 11.42 -7.20
N SER A 58 -8.40 10.42 -7.90
CA SER A 58 -7.38 10.61 -8.93
C SER A 58 -7.41 9.45 -9.92
N SER A 59 -6.75 9.63 -11.08
CA SER A 59 -6.79 8.66 -12.18
C SER A 59 -5.39 8.32 -12.67
N ALA A 60 -5.23 7.10 -13.20
CA ALA A 60 -4.04 6.62 -13.90
C ALA A 60 -4.46 5.74 -15.08
N ASN A 61 -3.53 5.46 -16.00
CA ASN A 61 -3.81 4.64 -17.18
C ASN A 61 -3.07 3.31 -17.13
N LEU A 62 -3.76 2.21 -17.50
CA LEU A 62 -3.15 0.95 -17.84
C LEU A 62 -2.89 0.89 -19.34
N ASN A 63 -1.66 0.55 -19.73
CA ASN A 63 -1.25 0.36 -21.12
C ASN A 63 -0.44 -0.93 -21.26
N LEU A 64 -1.12 -2.05 -21.46
CA LEU A 64 -0.48 -3.33 -21.73
C LEU A 64 -0.28 -3.49 -23.24
N ALA A 65 0.87 -4.04 -23.63
CA ALA A 65 1.15 -4.39 -25.01
C ALA A 65 0.20 -5.51 -25.49
N PRO A 66 -0.10 -5.59 -26.81
CA PRO A 66 -0.88 -6.68 -27.37
C PRO A 66 -0.31 -8.06 -27.03
N GLY A 67 -1.18 -9.01 -26.72
CA GLY A 67 -0.81 -10.38 -26.36
C GLY A 67 -0.51 -10.60 -24.88
N ASN A 68 -0.55 -9.56 -24.06
CA ASN A 68 -0.47 -9.67 -22.61
C ASN A 68 -1.87 -9.93 -22.03
N ASN A 69 -2.05 -11.05 -21.34
CA ASN A 69 -3.30 -11.45 -20.71
C ASN A 69 -3.22 -11.19 -19.20
N ILE A 70 -4.12 -10.41 -18.66
CA ILE A 70 -4.16 -10.10 -17.21
C ILE A 70 -4.56 -11.36 -16.44
N ILE A 71 -3.71 -11.78 -15.49
CA ILE A 71 -3.94 -12.95 -14.63
C ILE A 71 -4.31 -12.56 -13.21
N ALA A 72 -3.84 -11.41 -12.72
CA ALA A 72 -4.19 -10.86 -11.42
C ALA A 72 -4.01 -9.34 -11.40
N ALA A 73 -4.81 -8.65 -10.60
CA ALA A 73 -4.67 -7.23 -10.36
C ALA A 73 -5.05 -6.90 -8.91
N TYR A 74 -4.15 -6.24 -8.20
CA TYR A 74 -4.28 -5.95 -6.78
C TYR A 74 -4.20 -4.46 -6.53
N LEU A 75 -5.27 -3.91 -5.95
CA LEU A 75 -5.35 -2.51 -5.55
C LEU A 75 -4.85 -2.35 -4.13
N TYR A 76 -3.90 -1.45 -3.96
CA TYR A 76 -3.45 -0.93 -2.68
C TYR A 76 -3.79 0.55 -2.60
N TRP A 77 -4.29 0.99 -1.44
CA TRP A 77 -4.42 2.41 -1.13
C TRP A 77 -3.92 2.67 0.26
N ALA A 78 -3.35 3.84 0.47
CA ALA A 78 -2.67 4.18 1.70
C ALA A 78 -2.76 5.67 2.00
N GLY A 79 -2.57 6.03 3.26
CA GLY A 79 -2.57 7.44 3.65
C GLY A 79 -2.36 7.68 5.14
N SER A 80 -2.45 8.94 5.48
CA SER A 80 -2.45 9.43 6.85
C SER A 80 -3.78 9.13 7.53
N GLY A 81 -3.73 8.85 8.83
CA GLY A 81 -4.91 8.55 9.64
C GLY A 81 -5.19 7.07 9.78
N THR A 82 -6.38 6.74 10.24
CA THR A 82 -6.81 5.35 10.50
C THR A 82 -7.42 4.66 9.27
N GLY A 83 -7.55 5.38 8.16
CA GLY A 83 -8.04 4.84 6.90
C GLY A 83 -9.46 5.26 6.55
N ASP A 84 -9.73 5.14 5.26
CA ASP A 84 -11.04 5.12 4.65
C ASP A 84 -11.10 3.91 3.72
N PHE A 85 -12.15 3.10 3.87
CA PHE A 85 -12.28 1.81 3.21
C PHE A 85 -13.51 1.72 2.30
N ASP A 86 -14.31 2.77 2.23
CA ASP A 86 -15.49 2.88 1.38
C ASP A 86 -15.14 3.62 0.08
N ILE A 87 -14.36 2.95 -0.77
CA ILE A 87 -13.83 3.54 -2.01
C ILE A 87 -14.48 2.94 -3.26
N LEU A 88 -14.38 3.66 -4.37
CA LEU A 88 -14.83 3.20 -5.68
C LEU A 88 -13.65 3.07 -6.65
N LEU A 89 -13.66 2.03 -7.47
CA LEU A 89 -12.80 1.90 -8.66
C LEU A 89 -13.66 1.99 -9.91
N ASN A 90 -13.45 3.00 -10.75
CA ASN A 90 -14.27 3.30 -11.93
C ASN A 90 -15.78 3.35 -11.60
N GLY A 91 -16.13 3.93 -10.43
CA GLY A 91 -17.51 4.05 -9.97
C GLY A 91 -18.13 2.75 -9.41
N GLN A 92 -17.37 1.67 -9.30
CA GLN A 92 -17.82 0.42 -8.69
C GLN A 92 -17.25 0.27 -7.28
N PRO A 93 -18.05 -0.14 -6.28
CA PRO A 93 -17.55 -0.35 -4.93
C PRO A 93 -16.40 -1.36 -4.87
N VAL A 94 -15.38 -1.04 -4.08
CA VAL A 94 -14.28 -1.94 -3.76
C VAL A 94 -14.48 -2.46 -2.35
N THR A 95 -14.53 -3.78 -2.19
CA THR A 95 -14.56 -4.41 -0.87
C THR A 95 -13.13 -4.60 -0.37
N GLN A 96 -12.77 -3.88 0.68
CA GLN A 96 -11.50 -4.09 1.37
C GLN A 96 -11.39 -5.52 1.90
N GLN A 97 -10.29 -6.19 1.62
CA GLN A 97 -10.03 -7.57 2.05
C GLN A 97 -8.98 -7.65 3.15
N ARG A 98 -8.01 -6.74 3.13
CA ARG A 98 -6.95 -6.64 4.13
C ARG A 98 -6.67 -5.17 4.44
N ASN A 99 -6.27 -4.88 5.67
CA ASN A 99 -5.71 -3.59 6.03
C ASN A 99 -4.44 -3.76 6.87
N PHE A 100 -3.60 -2.76 6.81
CA PHE A 100 -2.31 -2.70 7.50
C PHE A 100 -2.30 -1.38 8.30
N PRO A 101 -2.85 -1.36 9.53
CA PRO A 101 -2.78 -0.19 10.38
C PRO A 101 -1.36 -0.02 10.91
N LEU A 102 -0.90 1.21 10.98
CA LEU A 102 0.39 1.56 11.54
C LEU A 102 0.24 2.73 12.50
N SER A 103 0.89 2.64 13.65
CA SER A 103 1.05 3.75 14.57
C SER A 103 2.53 4.02 14.77
N ALA A 104 3.00 5.20 14.40
CA ALA A 104 4.41 5.55 14.42
C ALA A 104 4.70 6.74 15.31
N LEU A 105 5.70 6.62 16.19
CA LEU A 105 6.27 7.74 16.93
C LEU A 105 7.24 8.49 16.00
N ASN A 106 6.87 9.71 15.63
CA ASN A 106 7.66 10.53 14.73
C ASN A 106 8.76 11.30 15.48
N THR A 107 9.68 11.89 14.74
CA THR A 107 10.84 12.61 15.27
C THR A 107 10.51 13.85 16.10
N ASP A 108 9.30 14.38 15.97
CA ASP A 108 8.76 15.47 16.79
C ASP A 108 8.14 15.01 18.11
N GLY A 109 8.24 13.70 18.42
CA GLY A 109 7.72 13.09 19.65
C GLY A 109 6.20 12.83 19.63
N GLN A 110 5.52 13.05 18.50
CA GLN A 110 4.08 12.79 18.36
C GLN A 110 3.86 11.44 17.70
N THR A 111 2.86 10.71 18.18
CA THR A 111 2.41 9.46 17.56
C THR A 111 1.32 9.76 16.54
N ARG A 112 1.47 9.18 15.33
CA ARG A 112 0.51 9.33 14.23
C ARG A 112 0.08 7.98 13.71
N ALA A 113 -1.19 7.90 13.32
CA ALA A 113 -1.72 6.74 12.62
C ALA A 113 -1.48 6.88 11.11
N TYR A 114 -1.21 5.75 10.48
CA TYR A 114 -1.16 5.57 9.03
C TYR A 114 -1.83 4.25 8.68
N PHE A 115 -2.22 4.09 7.44
CA PHE A 115 -2.81 2.85 6.97
C PHE A 115 -2.36 2.51 5.56
N SER A 116 -2.43 1.24 5.24
CA SER A 116 -2.54 0.74 3.89
C SER A 116 -3.64 -0.30 3.84
N ALA A 117 -4.32 -0.41 2.70
CA ALA A 117 -5.39 -1.37 2.49
C ALA A 117 -5.23 -2.07 1.16
N PHE A 118 -5.87 -3.22 1.01
CA PHE A 118 -5.74 -4.12 -0.12
C PHE A 118 -7.10 -4.65 -0.56
N ALA A 119 -7.26 -4.77 -1.88
CA ALA A 119 -8.34 -5.53 -2.51
C ALA A 119 -7.87 -6.22 -3.79
N ASP A 120 -8.36 -7.44 -4.02
CA ASP A 120 -8.27 -8.10 -5.31
C ASP A 120 -9.32 -7.50 -6.26
N VAL A 121 -8.84 -6.82 -7.29
CA VAL A 121 -9.66 -6.16 -8.32
C VAL A 121 -9.49 -6.83 -9.69
N THR A 122 -9.00 -8.07 -9.72
CA THR A 122 -8.68 -8.81 -10.94
C THR A 122 -9.85 -8.81 -11.93
N ALA A 123 -11.04 -9.15 -11.46
CA ALA A 123 -12.23 -9.23 -12.33
C ALA A 123 -12.58 -7.86 -12.95
N GLN A 124 -12.47 -6.77 -12.18
CA GLN A 124 -12.73 -5.41 -12.67
C GLN A 124 -11.69 -4.99 -13.71
N VAL A 125 -10.41 -5.30 -13.45
CA VAL A 125 -9.30 -4.92 -14.35
C VAL A 125 -9.30 -5.78 -15.62
N GLN A 126 -9.63 -7.06 -15.53
CA GLN A 126 -9.82 -7.92 -16.71
C GLN A 126 -10.99 -7.45 -17.60
N ALA A 127 -12.09 -7.03 -16.99
CA ALA A 127 -13.25 -6.53 -17.73
C ALA A 127 -12.99 -5.16 -18.39
N THR A 128 -12.20 -4.29 -17.77
CA THR A 128 -11.88 -2.95 -18.29
C THR A 128 -10.73 -3.00 -19.30
N GLY A 129 -9.69 -3.79 -19.05
CA GLY A 129 -8.49 -3.86 -19.88
C GLY A 129 -7.68 -2.56 -19.86
N ASN A 130 -7.06 -2.23 -21.00
CA ASN A 130 -6.33 -0.96 -21.17
C ASN A 130 -7.28 0.24 -21.09
N GLY A 131 -6.82 1.31 -20.46
CA GLY A 131 -7.59 2.56 -20.33
C GLY A 131 -7.40 3.25 -18.99
N ALA A 132 -8.25 4.22 -18.73
CA ALA A 132 -8.23 5.01 -17.51
C ALA A 132 -8.87 4.26 -16.35
N TYR A 133 -8.22 4.34 -15.20
CA TYR A 133 -8.70 3.86 -13.92
C TYR A 133 -8.76 5.04 -12.96
N THR A 134 -9.89 5.18 -12.29
CA THR A 134 -10.13 6.23 -11.29
C THR A 134 -10.49 5.59 -9.98
N VAL A 135 -9.70 5.88 -8.94
CA VAL A 135 -10.11 5.67 -7.55
C VAL A 135 -10.80 6.93 -7.07
N SER A 136 -11.95 6.80 -6.45
CA SER A 136 -12.74 7.89 -5.89
C SER A 136 -13.35 7.52 -4.54
N GLU A 137 -13.95 8.49 -3.86
CA GLU A 137 -14.52 8.40 -2.51
C GLU A 137 -13.46 8.10 -1.41
N LEU A 138 -12.16 8.15 -1.70
CA LEU A 138 -11.11 8.04 -0.68
C LEU A 138 -10.98 9.39 0.04
N ASP A 139 -11.72 9.57 1.13
CA ASP A 139 -11.76 10.83 1.88
C ASP A 139 -10.87 10.79 3.12
N LEU A 140 -9.71 11.40 3.01
CA LEU A 140 -8.76 11.58 4.11
C LEU A 140 -8.73 13.02 4.63
N THR A 141 -9.71 13.86 4.27
CA THR A 141 -9.71 15.31 4.54
C THR A 141 -9.58 15.62 6.03
N ALA A 142 -10.27 14.86 6.89
CA ALA A 142 -10.21 15.06 8.34
C ALA A 142 -8.81 14.91 8.91
N TRP A 143 -8.02 13.96 8.38
CA TRP A 143 -6.65 13.71 8.81
C TRP A 143 -5.66 14.69 8.18
N ILE A 144 -5.81 14.94 6.89
CA ILE A 144 -4.90 15.78 6.11
C ILE A 144 -4.97 17.25 6.56
N SER A 145 -6.14 17.75 6.97
CA SER A 145 -6.31 19.12 7.48
C SER A 145 -5.86 19.30 8.93
N ASP A 146 -5.65 18.21 9.68
CA ASP A 146 -5.20 18.27 11.08
C ASP A 146 -3.74 18.78 11.15
N PRO A 147 -3.46 19.83 11.97
CA PRO A 147 -2.10 20.31 12.20
C PRO A 147 -1.10 19.24 12.63
N LEU A 148 -1.57 18.16 13.26
CA LEU A 148 -0.74 17.02 13.64
C LEU A 148 -0.07 16.37 12.42
N TYR A 149 -0.73 16.35 11.27
CA TYR A 149 -0.18 15.79 10.02
C TYR A 149 0.33 16.88 9.09
N CYS A 150 -0.49 17.89 8.81
CA CYS A 150 -0.17 18.95 7.87
C CYS A 150 1.06 19.74 8.27
N GLY A 151 1.18 20.12 9.55
CA GLY A 151 2.26 20.98 10.06
C GLY A 151 3.67 20.41 9.85
N ILE A 152 3.82 19.10 9.73
CA ILE A 152 5.13 18.43 9.59
C ILE A 152 5.28 17.64 8.28
N LYS A 153 4.39 17.86 7.33
CA LYS A 153 4.44 17.24 5.97
C LYS A 153 4.27 15.72 5.96
N THR A 154 3.54 15.16 6.93
CA THR A 154 3.20 13.73 6.99
C THR A 154 1.80 13.43 6.45
N ASN A 155 1.21 14.39 5.77
CA ASN A 155 -0.10 14.32 5.15
C ASN A 155 0.00 13.79 3.72
N PHE A 156 -0.46 12.58 3.50
CA PHE A 156 -0.48 11.96 2.18
C PHE A 156 -1.67 11.01 2.02
N GLY A 157 -2.01 10.77 0.78
CA GLY A 157 -2.94 9.74 0.33
C GLY A 157 -2.66 9.38 -1.11
N GLY A 158 -2.93 8.14 -1.47
CA GLY A 158 -2.75 7.67 -2.83
C GLY A 158 -3.09 6.19 -2.98
N TRP A 159 -3.00 5.70 -4.22
CA TRP A 159 -3.32 4.34 -4.57
C TRP A 159 -2.44 3.83 -5.71
N ALA A 160 -2.33 2.51 -5.80
CA ALA A 160 -1.70 1.82 -6.91
C ALA A 160 -2.40 0.48 -7.19
N ILE A 161 -2.46 0.09 -8.46
CA ILE A 161 -2.84 -1.26 -8.87
C ILE A 161 -1.61 -1.93 -9.47
N ILE A 162 -1.23 -3.08 -8.92
CA ILE A 162 -0.21 -3.96 -9.50
C ILE A 162 -0.96 -4.96 -10.38
N VAL A 163 -0.59 -5.03 -11.66
CA VAL A 163 -1.23 -5.90 -12.66
C VAL A 163 -0.23 -6.95 -13.10
N PHE A 164 -0.50 -8.21 -12.82
CA PHE A 164 0.25 -9.35 -13.30
C PHE A 164 -0.36 -9.86 -14.61
N TYR A 165 0.48 -10.15 -15.58
CA TYR A 165 0.04 -10.65 -16.88
C TYR A 165 0.93 -11.78 -17.39
N GLU A 166 0.35 -12.61 -18.23
CA GLU A 166 1.06 -13.66 -18.95
C GLU A 166 1.24 -13.31 -20.43
N ASN A 167 2.35 -13.81 -21.01
CA ASN A 167 2.58 -13.77 -22.44
C ASN A 167 3.55 -14.89 -22.82
N ALA A 168 3.20 -15.68 -23.82
CA ALA A 168 3.99 -16.82 -24.26
C ALA A 168 5.42 -16.46 -24.73
N SER A 169 5.66 -15.21 -25.11
CA SER A 169 6.98 -14.70 -25.53
C SER A 169 7.89 -14.33 -24.36
N LEU A 170 7.37 -14.23 -23.13
CA LEU A 170 8.17 -13.92 -21.96
C LEU A 170 9.06 -15.10 -21.55
N PRO A 171 10.22 -14.84 -20.91
CA PRO A 171 11.00 -15.89 -20.26
C PRO A 171 10.20 -16.51 -19.10
N LEU A 172 10.64 -17.70 -18.67
CA LEU A 172 10.14 -18.28 -17.44
C LEU A 172 10.66 -17.47 -16.25
N ASN A 173 9.74 -17.00 -15.42
CA ASN A 173 10.01 -16.17 -14.25
C ASN A 173 9.36 -16.74 -12.99
N GLN A 174 9.91 -16.38 -11.84
CA GLN A 174 9.21 -16.40 -10.56
C GLN A 174 8.98 -14.95 -10.13
N LEU A 175 7.72 -14.60 -9.92
CA LEU A 175 7.31 -13.30 -9.38
C LEU A 175 6.75 -13.50 -7.98
N ASN A 176 7.25 -12.76 -7.01
CA ASN A 176 6.78 -12.80 -5.64
C ASN A 176 6.25 -11.42 -5.26
N LEU A 177 5.02 -11.38 -4.78
CA LEU A 177 4.42 -10.19 -4.19
C LEU A 177 4.52 -10.29 -2.67
N TYR A 178 5.22 -9.37 -2.06
CA TYR A 178 5.29 -9.18 -0.62
C TYR A 178 4.52 -7.93 -0.25
N ASP A 179 3.75 -7.96 0.82
CA ASP A 179 3.04 -6.80 1.30
C ASP A 179 3.04 -6.69 2.83
N GLY A 180 2.72 -5.52 3.31
CA GLY A 180 2.74 -5.11 4.70
C GLY A 180 2.88 -3.59 4.79
N LEU A 181 2.97 -3.07 6.00
CA LEU A 181 3.24 -1.65 6.24
C LEU A 181 4.18 -1.51 7.44
N GLU A 182 5.35 -0.91 7.19
CA GLU A 182 6.38 -0.71 8.19
C GLU A 182 6.79 0.77 8.28
N TYR A 183 7.08 1.21 9.49
CA TYR A 183 7.71 2.52 9.72
C TYR A 183 9.24 2.38 9.72
N VAL A 184 9.89 3.17 8.89
CA VAL A 184 11.35 3.16 8.75
C VAL A 184 11.94 4.44 9.36
N PRO A 185 12.32 4.44 10.64
CA PRO A 185 12.90 5.62 11.28
C PRO A 185 14.30 5.96 10.75
N THR A 186 15.12 4.96 10.43
CA THR A 186 16.46 5.11 9.84
C THR A 186 16.71 4.09 8.74
N ALA A 187 16.69 2.81 9.08
CA ALA A 187 16.79 1.68 8.16
C ALA A 187 16.15 0.44 8.80
N ILE A 188 15.57 -0.40 7.97
CA ILE A 188 15.11 -1.75 8.35
C ILE A 188 15.76 -2.76 7.44
N ASN A 189 15.95 -3.99 7.94
CA ASN A 189 16.38 -5.13 7.15
C ASN A 189 15.19 -6.08 6.99
N ILE A 190 14.81 -6.35 5.76
CA ILE A 190 13.73 -7.28 5.44
C ILE A 190 14.35 -8.49 4.76
N THR A 191 14.08 -9.69 5.30
CA THR A 191 14.43 -10.94 4.63
C THR A 191 13.23 -11.42 3.84
N LEU A 192 13.40 -11.49 2.52
CA LEU A 192 12.37 -11.98 1.61
C LEU A 192 12.55 -13.50 1.42
N PRO A 193 11.73 -14.35 2.01
CA PRO A 193 11.81 -15.80 1.83
C PRO A 193 11.26 -16.21 0.46
N SER A 194 11.55 -17.45 0.06
CA SER A 194 10.98 -18.07 -1.15
C SER A 194 11.42 -17.47 -2.48
N LEU A 195 12.49 -16.66 -2.50
CA LEU A 195 13.14 -16.24 -3.74
C LEU A 195 14.04 -17.36 -4.26
N ASN A 196 13.82 -17.75 -5.52
CA ASN A 196 14.69 -18.68 -6.23
C ASN A 196 15.40 -17.93 -7.36
N VAL A 197 16.58 -17.38 -7.07
CA VAL A 197 17.39 -16.63 -8.04
C VAL A 197 18.36 -17.59 -8.67
N ILE A 198 18.09 -18.04 -9.91
CA ILE A 198 18.94 -18.93 -10.69
C ILE A 198 20.07 -18.13 -11.36
N ASP A 199 19.78 -16.92 -11.81
CA ASP A 199 20.71 -16.00 -12.43
C ASP A 199 20.51 -14.60 -11.85
N ASN A 200 21.52 -14.09 -11.17
CA ASN A 200 21.47 -12.76 -10.56
C ASN A 200 21.70 -11.60 -11.54
N VAL A 201 22.13 -11.89 -12.77
CA VAL A 201 22.36 -10.86 -13.80
C VAL A 201 21.04 -10.36 -14.38
N GLY A 202 20.05 -11.23 -14.49
CA GLY A 202 18.71 -10.92 -15.00
C GLY A 202 17.64 -10.66 -13.91
N ALA A 203 17.99 -10.75 -12.62
CA ALA A 203 17.05 -10.47 -11.55
C ALA A 203 16.67 -8.98 -11.50
N LYS A 204 15.36 -8.69 -11.37
CA LYS A 204 14.80 -7.34 -11.27
C LYS A 204 14.18 -7.12 -9.89
#